data_3b6990c6dd72fd100141ffb0a8160f9a
#
_entry.id   3b6990c6dd72fd100141ffb0a8160f9a
#
_cell.length_a   1.000
_cell.length_b   1.000
_cell.length_c   1.000
_cell.angle_alpha   90.00
_cell.angle_beta   90.00
_cell.angle_gamma   90.00
#
_symmetry.space_group_name_H-M   'P 1'
#
loop_
_entity.id
_entity.type
_entity.pdbx_description
1 polymer ?
#
loop_
_entity_poly.entity_id
_entity_poly.type
_entity_poly.pdbx_seq_one_letter_code
_entity_poly.pdbx_strand_id
1 'polypeptide(L)'
;MIVRLAAEAERDLERIADHIARDNPARALSFLGELRAKCLDLADFPERFPLVPRYEKRGVRHRVHGNYLIFYRADADGVVVLHVLHGAMDYGALLFPE
;
A
#
# COMPACT_ATOMS: atom_id res chain seq x y z
N MET A 1 -7.35 14.47 7.67
CA MET A 1 -6.49 13.41 8.27
C MET A 1 -5.20 13.32 7.47
N ILE A 2 -4.07 13.20 8.15
CA ILE A 2 -2.76 13.13 7.51
C ILE A 2 -2.47 11.70 7.08
N VAL A 3 -1.97 11.54 5.86
CA VAL A 3 -1.47 10.25 5.35
C VAL A 3 0.03 10.35 5.21
N ARG A 4 0.76 9.40 5.79
CA ARG A 4 2.19 9.28 5.57
C ARG A 4 2.52 7.86 5.13
N LEU A 5 3.61 7.73 4.40
CA LEU A 5 4.11 6.44 3.94
C LEU A 5 5.31 6.05 4.78
N ALA A 6 5.29 4.83 5.32
CA ALA A 6 6.46 4.28 5.99
C ALA A 6 7.62 4.13 5.00
N ALA A 7 8.83 4.08 5.51
CA ALA A 7 10.02 3.92 4.65
C ALA A 7 9.93 2.67 3.79
N GLU A 8 9.36 1.60 4.33
CA GLU A 8 9.15 0.35 3.59
C GLU A 8 8.21 0.54 2.41
N ALA A 9 7.13 1.31 2.60
CA ALA A 9 6.18 1.60 1.51
C ALA A 9 6.85 2.42 0.41
N GLU A 10 7.67 3.41 0.76
CA GLU A 10 8.40 4.19 -0.22
C GLU A 10 9.37 3.31 -1.02
N ARG A 11 10.07 2.39 -0.38
CA ARG A 11 10.94 1.44 -1.06
C ARG A 11 10.15 0.50 -1.97
N ASP A 12 8.95 0.09 -1.53
CA ASP A 12 8.07 -0.74 -2.37
C ASP A 12 7.68 -0.01 -3.65
N LEU A 13 7.32 1.28 -3.54
CA LEU A 13 6.94 2.09 -4.70
C LEU A 13 8.10 2.21 -5.70
N GLU A 14 9.32 2.42 -5.21
CA GLU A 14 10.50 2.48 -6.07
C GLU A 14 10.72 1.16 -6.79
N ARG A 15 10.60 0.04 -6.08
CA ARG A 15 10.77 -1.29 -6.65
C ARG A 15 9.73 -1.58 -7.73
N ILE A 16 8.48 -1.21 -7.47
CA ILE A 16 7.39 -1.38 -8.43
C ILE A 16 7.66 -0.56 -9.69
N ALA A 17 8.04 0.71 -9.51
CA ALA A 17 8.33 1.59 -10.62
C ALA A 17 9.51 1.07 -11.45
N ASP A 18 10.58 0.61 -10.82
CA ASP A 18 11.74 0.05 -11.51
C ASP A 18 11.36 -1.20 -12.31
N HIS A 19 10.51 -2.04 -11.73
CA HIS A 19 10.05 -3.26 -12.41
C HIS A 19 9.27 -2.92 -13.68
N ILE A 20 8.34 -1.98 -13.59
CA ILE A 20 7.52 -1.56 -14.74
C ILE A 20 8.38 -0.84 -15.78
N ALA A 21 9.34 -0.02 -15.33
CA ALA A 21 10.17 0.78 -16.20
C ALA A 21 11.08 -0.06 -17.11
N ARG A 22 11.34 -1.30 -16.76
CA ARG A 22 12.12 -2.22 -17.60
C ARG A 22 11.48 -2.39 -18.98
N ASP A 23 10.14 -2.40 -19.03
CA ASP A 23 9.40 -2.58 -20.27
C ASP A 23 8.75 -1.30 -20.76
N ASN A 24 8.34 -0.42 -19.84
CA ASN A 24 7.57 0.78 -20.19
C ASN A 24 7.82 1.90 -19.17
N PRO A 25 8.84 2.76 -19.42
CA PRO A 25 9.15 3.85 -18.50
C PRO A 25 8.01 4.85 -18.29
N ALA A 26 7.24 5.15 -19.34
CA ALA A 26 6.12 6.08 -19.22
C ALA A 26 5.03 5.50 -18.31
N ARG A 27 4.75 4.21 -18.44
CA ARG A 27 3.76 3.53 -17.59
C ARG A 27 4.25 3.46 -16.14
N ALA A 28 5.55 3.33 -15.91
CA ALA A 28 6.11 3.34 -14.55
C ALA A 28 5.75 4.63 -13.83
N LEU A 29 5.91 5.77 -14.49
CA LEU A 29 5.58 7.07 -13.91
C LEU A 29 4.09 7.23 -13.66
N SER A 30 3.24 6.87 -14.62
CA SER A 30 1.80 6.99 -14.46
C SER A 30 1.27 6.07 -13.37
N PHE A 31 1.79 4.84 -13.30
CA PHE A 31 1.36 3.87 -12.29
C PHE A 31 1.78 4.32 -10.89
N LEU A 32 2.99 4.84 -10.75
CA LEU A 32 3.46 5.39 -9.47
C LEU A 32 2.55 6.53 -9.01
N GLY A 33 2.17 7.42 -9.93
CA GLY A 33 1.23 8.50 -9.62
C GLY A 33 -0.14 7.97 -9.18
N GLU A 34 -0.64 6.93 -9.82
CA GLU A 34 -1.90 6.28 -9.43
C GLU A 34 -1.81 5.71 -8.03
N LEU A 35 -0.73 5.00 -7.70
CA LEU A 35 -0.56 4.42 -6.37
C LEU A 35 -0.48 5.49 -5.29
N ARG A 36 0.27 6.58 -5.53
CA ARG A 36 0.36 7.68 -4.58
C ARG A 36 -0.99 8.34 -4.36
N ALA A 37 -1.76 8.56 -5.43
CA ALA A 37 -3.10 9.15 -5.33
C ALA A 37 -4.02 8.25 -4.49
N LYS A 38 -3.95 6.94 -4.68
CA LYS A 38 -4.74 5.99 -3.91
C LYS A 38 -4.34 5.97 -2.44
N CYS A 39 -3.06 6.14 -2.13
CA CYS A 39 -2.59 6.26 -0.75
C CYS A 39 -3.15 7.54 -0.09
N LEU A 40 -3.04 8.67 -0.77
CA LEU A 40 -3.51 9.95 -0.22
C LEU A 40 -5.03 9.97 -0.04
N ASP A 41 -5.76 9.29 -0.91
CA ASP A 41 -7.22 9.19 -0.84
C ASP A 41 -7.70 8.41 0.40
N LEU A 42 -6.82 7.67 1.05
CA LEU A 42 -7.15 6.96 2.30
C LEU A 42 -7.51 7.91 3.45
N ALA A 43 -7.16 9.19 3.33
CA ALA A 43 -7.55 10.20 4.31
C ALA A 43 -9.07 10.35 4.40
N ASP A 44 -9.79 10.09 3.30
CA ASP A 44 -11.24 10.14 3.26
C ASP A 44 -11.81 8.78 3.60
N PHE A 45 -12.49 8.66 4.73
CA PHE A 45 -13.09 7.40 5.20
C PHE A 45 -12.07 6.26 5.25
N PRO A 46 -11.05 6.34 6.11
CA PRO A 46 -9.98 5.34 6.13
C PRO A 46 -10.44 3.93 6.51
N GLU A 47 -11.62 3.79 7.10
CA GLU A 47 -12.15 2.48 7.49
C GLU A 47 -12.99 1.81 6.41
N ARG A 48 -13.13 2.42 5.22
CA ARG A 48 -13.98 1.86 4.16
C ARG A 48 -13.40 0.61 3.50
N PHE A 49 -12.09 0.36 3.63
CA PHE A 49 -11.47 -0.83 3.08
C PHE A 49 -11.31 -1.91 4.14
N PRO A 50 -11.36 -3.20 3.76
CA PRO A 50 -11.43 -4.28 4.74
C PRO A 50 -10.11 -4.51 5.47
N LEU A 51 -10.23 -5.09 6.66
CA LEU A 51 -9.09 -5.59 7.40
C LEU A 51 -8.50 -6.81 6.67
N VAL A 52 -7.19 -7.02 6.82
CA VAL A 52 -6.52 -8.16 6.21
C VAL A 52 -7.03 -9.46 6.85
N PRO A 53 -7.58 -10.41 6.06
CA PRO A 53 -8.08 -11.67 6.61
C PRO A 53 -7.00 -12.42 7.40
N ARG A 54 -7.40 -13.03 8.51
CA ARG A 54 -6.55 -13.74 9.47
C ARG A 54 -5.74 -12.82 10.38
N TYR A 55 -5.64 -11.52 10.06
CA TYR A 55 -4.85 -10.56 10.82
C TYR A 55 -5.70 -9.37 11.29
N GLU A 56 -7.00 -9.59 11.42
CA GLU A 56 -7.95 -8.51 11.78
C GLU A 56 -7.57 -7.81 13.08
N LYS A 57 -7.05 -8.57 14.05
CA LYS A 57 -6.64 -8.01 15.33
C LYS A 57 -5.43 -7.08 15.24
N ARG A 58 -4.69 -7.14 14.14
CA ARG A 58 -3.55 -6.26 13.92
C ARG A 58 -3.97 -4.87 13.44
N GLY A 59 -5.23 -4.71 13.03
CA GLY A 59 -5.76 -3.42 12.60
C GLY A 59 -5.28 -2.95 11.24
N VAL A 60 -4.67 -3.83 10.45
CA VAL A 60 -4.17 -3.48 9.12
C VAL A 60 -5.26 -3.73 8.09
N ARG A 61 -5.50 -2.71 7.25
CA ARG A 61 -6.46 -2.77 6.15
C ARG A 61 -5.73 -2.82 4.82
N HIS A 62 -6.44 -3.23 3.78
CA HIS A 62 -5.86 -3.28 2.45
C HIS A 62 -6.79 -2.71 1.39
N ARG A 63 -6.18 -2.04 0.42
CA ARG A 63 -6.86 -1.49 -0.75
C ARG A 63 -6.18 -2.04 -1.99
N VAL A 64 -6.99 -2.55 -2.93
CA VAL A 64 -6.48 -3.11 -4.18
C VAL A 64 -6.29 -2.01 -5.23
N HIS A 65 -5.18 -2.05 -5.95
CA HIS A 65 -4.98 -1.27 -7.17
C HIS A 65 -4.23 -2.14 -8.19
N GLY A 66 -4.92 -2.52 -9.26
CA GLY A 66 -4.36 -3.47 -10.21
C GLY A 66 -4.04 -4.80 -9.54
N ASN A 67 -2.80 -5.25 -9.70
CA ASN A 67 -2.33 -6.48 -9.07
C ASN A 67 -1.66 -6.23 -7.71
N TYR A 68 -1.74 -5.01 -7.20
CA TYR A 68 -1.05 -4.61 -5.97
C TYR A 68 -2.04 -4.33 -4.85
N LEU A 69 -1.57 -4.50 -3.63
CA LEU A 69 -2.31 -4.21 -2.42
C LEU A 69 -1.59 -3.12 -1.65
N ILE A 70 -2.33 -2.09 -1.25
CA ILE A 70 -1.85 -1.02 -0.37
C ILE A 70 -2.27 -1.40 1.03
N PHE A 71 -1.30 -1.69 1.91
CA PHE A 71 -1.55 -2.05 3.30
C PHE A 71 -1.35 -0.83 4.18
N TYR A 72 -2.34 -0.53 5.02
CA TYR A 72 -2.30 0.66 5.86
C TYR A 72 -2.97 0.43 7.20
N ARG A 73 -2.67 1.32 8.13
CA ARG A 73 -3.34 1.38 9.44
C ARG A 73 -3.84 2.80 9.66
N ALA A 74 -5.03 2.92 10.23
CA ALA A 74 -5.60 4.22 10.59
C ALA A 74 -5.73 4.29 12.11
N ASP A 75 -5.41 5.45 12.68
CA ASP A 75 -5.59 5.73 14.10
C ASP A 75 -6.03 7.20 14.28
N ALA A 76 -6.06 7.66 15.53
CA ALA A 76 -6.49 9.03 15.83
C ALA A 76 -5.60 10.11 15.21
N ASP A 77 -4.33 9.80 14.97
CA ASP A 77 -3.36 10.75 14.43
C ASP A 77 -3.34 10.79 12.90
N GLY A 78 -3.88 9.77 12.25
CA GLY A 78 -3.90 9.72 10.79
C GLY A 78 -3.78 8.32 10.23
N VAL A 79 -3.32 8.26 8.98
CA VAL A 79 -3.12 7.02 8.25
C VAL A 79 -1.64 6.81 7.99
N VAL A 80 -1.14 5.61 8.22
CA VAL A 80 0.20 5.22 7.80
C VAL A 80 0.09 4.07 6.80
N VAL A 81 0.68 4.27 5.63
CA VAL A 81 0.82 3.20 4.62
C VAL A 81 2.07 2.40 4.97
N LEU A 82 1.88 1.13 5.23
CA LEU A 82 2.94 0.25 5.73
C LEU A 82 3.73 -0.39 4.61
N HIS A 83 3.02 -0.88 3.59
CA HIS A 83 3.59 -1.58 2.45
C HIS A 83 2.69 -1.45 1.23
N VAL A 84 3.30 -1.58 0.04
CA VAL A 84 2.57 -1.78 -1.21
C VAL A 84 3.17 -3.02 -1.87
N LEU A 85 2.41 -4.11 -1.90
CA LEU A 85 2.94 -5.41 -2.30
C LEU A 85 2.06 -6.04 -3.39
N HIS A 86 2.68 -6.86 -4.24
CA HIS A 86 1.94 -7.62 -5.25
C HIS A 86 1.04 -8.65 -4.54
N GLY A 87 -0.20 -8.77 -4.99
CA GLY A 87 -1.19 -9.64 -4.35
C GLY A 87 -0.85 -11.12 -4.37
N ALA A 88 0.05 -11.55 -5.26
CA ALA A 88 0.49 -12.94 -5.34
C ALA A 88 1.58 -13.30 -4.33
N MET A 89 2.16 -12.31 -3.64
CA MET A 89 3.19 -12.54 -2.62
C MET A 89 2.59 -13.10 -1.34
N ASP A 90 3.42 -13.76 -0.54
CA ASP A 90 3.06 -14.12 0.84
C ASP A 90 3.22 -12.88 1.72
N TYR A 91 2.27 -11.96 1.59
CA TYR A 91 2.35 -10.68 2.31
C TYR A 91 2.18 -10.82 3.81
N GLY A 92 1.51 -11.87 4.27
CA GLY A 92 1.37 -12.10 5.71
C GLY A 92 2.71 -12.22 6.41
N ALA A 93 3.66 -12.94 5.81
CA ALA A 93 5.00 -13.09 6.37
C ALA A 93 5.77 -11.78 6.41
N LEU A 94 5.54 -10.89 5.43
CA LEU A 94 6.21 -9.58 5.38
C LEU A 94 5.60 -8.58 6.34
N LEU A 95 4.27 -8.57 6.47
CA LEU A 95 3.55 -7.62 7.33
C LEU A 95 3.62 -8.01 8.80
N PHE A 96 3.61 -9.30 9.09
CA PHE A 96 3.49 -9.83 10.44
C PHE A 96 4.53 -10.92 10.68
N PRO A 97 5.81 -10.56 10.63
CA PRO A 97 6.87 -11.52 10.91
C PRO A 97 6.79 -11.96 12.37
N GLU A 98 7.03 -13.24 12.62
CA GLU A 98 7.00 -13.79 13.98
C GLU A 98 8.38 -14.20 14.41
#